data_e838f21a418426098794c97a5c085f2f
#
_entry.id   e838f21a418426098794c97a5c085f2f
#
_cell.length_a   1.000
_cell.length_b   1.000
_cell.length_c   1.000
_cell.angle_alpha   90.00
_cell.angle_beta   90.00
_cell.angle_gamma   90.00
#
_symmetry.space_group_name_H-M   'P 1'
#
loop_
_entity.id
_entity.type
_entity.pdbx_description
1 polymer ?
#
loop_
_entity_poly.entity_id
_entity_poly.type
_entity_poly.pdbx_seq_one_letter_code
_entity_poly.pdbx_strand_id
1 'polypeptide(L)'
;MLLYVLVRLKECFRQTPPPPLPADCMLPELTLFITAYNEEDVVDDKMRNSLSLDYPADKLHILWITDGSNDRTNERLSHWPQATVLYQPQREGKTAALNRGIRFVTTPLVVFTDANTHLN
;
A
#
# COMPACT_ATOMS: atom_id res chain seq x y z
N MET A 1 -13.86 8.70 -2.50
CA MET A 1 -12.49 8.24 -2.38
C MET A 1 -12.01 8.25 -0.96
N LEU A 2 -11.41 7.18 -0.53
CA LEU A 2 -10.95 7.08 0.83
C LEU A 2 -9.49 6.86 0.88
N LEU A 3 -8.84 7.65 1.68
CA LEU A 3 -7.42 7.51 1.92
C LEU A 3 -7.19 7.61 3.40
N TYR A 4 -6.66 6.55 3.99
CA TYR A 4 -6.34 6.57 5.40
C TYR A 4 -4.83 6.53 5.56
N VAL A 5 -4.34 7.43 6.37
CA VAL A 5 -2.93 7.45 6.69
C VAL A 5 -2.80 7.13 8.17
N LEU A 6 -2.12 6.03 8.44
CA LEU A 6 -1.84 5.67 9.80
C LEU A 6 -0.37 5.88 10.04
N VAL A 7 -0.05 6.85 10.85
CA VAL A 7 1.32 7.22 11.10
C VAL A 7 1.74 6.73 12.45
N ARG A 8 2.77 5.89 12.46
CA ARG A 8 3.36 5.50 13.69
C ARG A 8 4.62 6.28 13.81
N LEU A 9 4.50 7.42 14.43
CA LEU A 9 5.61 8.32 14.48
C LEU A 9 6.69 7.77 15.34
N LYS A 10 7.79 7.53 14.73
CA LYS A 10 8.97 7.18 15.44
C LYS A 10 9.71 8.44 15.76
N GLU A 11 10.98 8.30 15.93
CA GLU A 11 11.73 9.40 16.44
C GLU A 11 11.80 10.61 15.53
N CYS A 12 11.73 10.38 14.26
CA CYS A 12 11.92 11.49 13.33
C CYS A 12 10.91 12.60 13.51
N PHE A 13 9.73 12.30 14.00
CA PHE A 13 8.72 13.32 14.13
C PHE A 13 8.35 13.64 15.55
N ARG A 14 9.08 13.12 16.50
CA ARG A 14 8.62 13.35 17.82
C ARG A 14 8.78 14.73 18.20
N GLN A 15 7.78 15.21 18.70
CA GLN A 15 7.65 16.42 19.41
C GLN A 15 8.13 17.67 18.85
N THR A 16 8.69 17.80 17.81
CA THR A 16 9.07 19.08 17.33
C THR A 16 8.26 19.47 16.18
N PRO A 17 7.99 20.75 16.03
CA PRO A 17 7.41 21.22 14.80
C PRO A 17 8.36 20.86 13.70
N PRO A 18 7.83 20.39 12.63
CA PRO A 18 8.67 19.89 11.58
C PRO A 18 9.49 21.00 11.00
N PRO A 19 10.74 20.86 11.03
CA PRO A 19 11.59 21.73 10.25
C PRO A 19 11.41 21.41 8.80
N PRO A 20 11.93 22.22 7.93
CA PRO A 20 11.96 21.88 6.53
C PRO A 20 12.56 20.53 6.41
N LEU A 21 11.96 19.71 5.59
CA LEU A 21 12.30 18.33 5.50
C LEU A 21 13.74 18.15 5.12
N PRO A 22 14.53 17.67 6.00
CA PRO A 22 15.85 17.28 5.60
C PRO A 22 15.75 16.01 4.80
N ALA A 23 16.69 15.81 3.99
CA ALA A 23 16.61 14.79 3.02
C ALA A 23 16.63 13.40 3.60
N ASP A 24 17.36 13.15 4.62
CA ASP A 24 17.61 11.79 4.96
C ASP A 24 16.66 11.15 5.89
N CYS A 25 16.68 11.50 7.10
CA CYS A 25 15.91 10.81 8.05
C CYS A 25 14.48 11.14 7.90
N MET A 26 14.20 12.05 7.02
CA MET A 26 12.91 12.59 6.99
C MET A 26 11.90 11.83 6.23
N LEU A 27 12.30 11.04 5.29
CA LEU A 27 11.34 10.26 4.54
C LEU A 27 11.42 8.83 5.05
N PRO A 28 10.52 8.46 5.95
CA PRO A 28 10.53 7.09 6.46
C PRO A 28 10.05 6.12 5.40
N GLU A 29 10.30 4.86 5.63
CA GLU A 29 9.76 3.85 4.75
C GLU A 29 8.25 3.80 4.88
N LEU A 30 7.60 3.61 3.76
CA LEU A 30 6.16 3.68 3.65
C LEU A 30 5.64 2.42 2.99
N THR A 31 4.58 1.86 3.53
CA THR A 31 3.87 0.76 2.87
C THR A 31 2.58 1.30 2.29
N LEU A 32 2.42 1.14 0.99
CA LEU A 32 1.16 1.41 0.33
C LEU A 32 0.36 0.13 0.36
N PHE A 33 -0.70 0.13 1.16
CA PHE A 33 -1.48 -1.06 1.45
C PHE A 33 -2.74 -1.03 0.60
N ILE A 34 -2.81 -1.92 -0.38
CA ILE A 34 -3.88 -1.90 -1.37
C ILE A 34 -4.74 -3.14 -1.21
N THR A 35 -6.04 -2.96 -1.00
CA THR A 35 -6.96 -4.08 -0.94
C THR A 35 -7.67 -4.23 -2.28
N ALA A 36 -7.90 -5.45 -2.68
CA ALA A 36 -8.53 -5.74 -3.96
C ALA A 36 -9.41 -6.97 -3.89
N TYR A 37 -10.55 -6.87 -4.57
CA TYR A 37 -11.43 -8.01 -4.80
C TYR A 37 -11.97 -7.86 -6.22
N ASN A 38 -11.57 -8.77 -7.10
CA ASN A 38 -12.00 -8.77 -8.51
C ASN A 38 -11.79 -7.40 -9.16
N GLU A 39 -10.53 -6.94 -9.13
CA GLU A 39 -10.16 -5.65 -9.67
C GLU A 39 -9.20 -5.78 -10.85
N GLU A 40 -9.37 -6.84 -11.64
CA GLU A 40 -8.41 -7.10 -12.72
C GLU A 40 -8.27 -5.92 -13.68
N ASP A 41 -9.33 -5.15 -13.85
CA ASP A 41 -9.32 -4.06 -14.82
C ASP A 41 -8.49 -2.86 -14.37
N VAL A 42 -8.20 -2.75 -13.08
CA VAL A 42 -7.52 -1.57 -12.57
C VAL A 42 -6.13 -1.89 -12.00
N VAL A 43 -5.72 -3.14 -12.00
CA VAL A 43 -4.43 -3.51 -11.42
C VAL A 43 -3.29 -2.73 -12.07
N ASP A 44 -3.22 -2.74 -13.39
CA ASP A 44 -2.12 -2.09 -14.09
C ASP A 44 -2.13 -0.58 -13.87
N ASP A 45 -3.31 0.03 -13.92
CA ASP A 45 -3.41 1.46 -13.68
C ASP A 45 -3.01 1.81 -12.26
N LYS A 46 -3.44 1.00 -11.29
CA LYS A 46 -3.09 1.25 -9.91
C LYS A 46 -1.59 1.13 -9.68
N MET A 47 -0.97 0.13 -10.30
CA MET A 47 0.46 -0.03 -10.17
C MET A 47 1.21 1.13 -10.81
N ARG A 48 0.79 1.56 -12.00
CA ARG A 48 1.43 2.73 -12.62
C ARG A 48 1.26 3.97 -11.77
N ASN A 49 0.07 4.18 -11.23
CA ASN A 49 -0.17 5.32 -10.35
C ASN A 49 0.71 5.23 -9.11
N SER A 50 0.80 4.05 -8.51
CA SER A 50 1.59 3.87 -7.30
C SER A 50 3.07 4.12 -7.55
N LEU A 51 3.58 3.64 -8.67
CA LEU A 51 4.99 3.79 -8.98
C LEU A 51 5.33 5.21 -9.40
N SER A 52 4.33 6.02 -9.77
CA SER A 52 4.55 7.40 -10.14
C SER A 52 4.43 8.37 -8.98
N LEU A 53 4.18 7.88 -7.78
CA LEU A 53 4.09 8.75 -6.63
C LEU A 53 5.43 9.39 -6.33
N ASP A 54 5.36 10.63 -5.84
CA ASP A 54 6.57 11.39 -5.53
C ASP A 54 7.12 10.95 -4.18
N TYR A 55 7.65 9.75 -4.16
CA TYR A 55 8.22 9.18 -2.96
C TYR A 55 9.41 8.31 -3.39
N PRO A 56 10.50 8.29 -2.64
CA PRO A 56 11.67 7.50 -3.06
C PRO A 56 11.32 6.03 -3.25
N ALA A 57 11.74 5.48 -4.37
CA ALA A 57 11.38 4.12 -4.71
C ALA A 57 11.93 3.09 -3.72
N ASP A 58 13.08 3.37 -3.15
CA ASP A 58 13.70 2.45 -2.21
C ASP A 58 13.03 2.50 -0.84
N LYS A 59 12.14 3.44 -0.62
CA LYS A 59 11.41 3.57 0.63
C LYS A 59 9.92 3.29 0.48
N LEU A 60 9.46 2.98 -0.71
CA LEU A 60 8.06 2.70 -0.97
C LEU A 60 7.87 1.21 -1.16
N HIS A 61 7.08 0.62 -0.29
CA HIS A 61 6.74 -0.80 -0.36
C HIS A 61 5.28 -0.92 -0.75
N ILE A 62 5.01 -1.68 -1.79
CA ILE A 62 3.64 -1.82 -2.29
C ILE A 62 3.15 -3.21 -1.90
N LEU A 63 2.10 -3.25 -1.10
CA LEU A 63 1.54 -4.48 -0.58
C LEU A 63 0.09 -4.59 -1.02
N TRP A 64 -0.22 -5.66 -1.74
CA TRP A 64 -1.57 -5.95 -2.18
C TRP A 64 -2.15 -7.08 -1.38
N ILE A 65 -3.38 -6.90 -0.93
CA ILE A 65 -4.13 -7.96 -0.26
C ILE A 65 -5.31 -8.29 -1.14
N THR A 66 -5.31 -9.48 -1.71
CA THR A 66 -6.45 -9.93 -2.51
C THR A 66 -7.32 -10.82 -1.65
N ASP A 67 -8.61 -10.58 -1.69
CA ASP A 67 -9.56 -11.21 -0.80
C ASP A 67 -10.56 -12.05 -1.59
N GLY A 68 -10.13 -13.22 -1.98
CA GLY A 68 -11.02 -14.14 -2.68
C GLY A 68 -11.31 -13.76 -4.11
N SER A 69 -10.40 -13.05 -4.76
CA SER A 69 -10.59 -12.69 -6.16
C SER A 69 -10.63 -13.94 -7.01
N ASN A 70 -11.65 -14.04 -7.86
CA ASN A 70 -11.79 -15.19 -8.75
C ASN A 70 -11.69 -14.80 -10.22
N ASP A 71 -11.22 -13.59 -10.50
CA ASP A 71 -10.92 -13.15 -11.85
C ASP A 71 -9.41 -13.16 -12.06
N ARG A 72 -8.90 -12.29 -12.92
CA ARG A 72 -7.48 -12.26 -13.23
C ARG A 72 -6.67 -11.31 -12.36
N THR A 73 -7.23 -10.85 -11.25
CA THR A 73 -6.55 -9.90 -10.40
C THR A 73 -5.18 -10.44 -9.98
N ASN A 74 -5.14 -11.68 -9.47
CA ASN A 74 -3.88 -12.25 -9.01
C ASN A 74 -2.91 -12.49 -10.16
N GLU A 75 -3.44 -12.89 -11.30
CA GLU A 75 -2.60 -13.12 -12.47
C GLU A 75 -1.94 -11.81 -12.91
N ARG A 76 -2.70 -10.73 -12.97
CA ARG A 76 -2.14 -9.45 -13.39
C ARG A 76 -1.13 -8.93 -12.40
N LEU A 77 -1.37 -9.15 -11.11
CA LEU A 77 -0.42 -8.74 -10.09
C LEU A 77 0.91 -9.49 -10.21
N SER A 78 0.88 -10.70 -10.72
CA SER A 78 2.10 -11.48 -10.85
C SER A 78 3.05 -10.87 -11.88
N HIS A 79 2.57 -9.96 -12.73
CA HIS A 79 3.42 -9.29 -13.69
C HIS A 79 4.15 -8.07 -13.11
N TRP A 80 3.91 -7.76 -11.85
CA TRP A 80 4.51 -6.61 -11.19
C TRP A 80 5.43 -7.06 -10.07
N PRO A 81 6.73 -7.23 -10.36
CA PRO A 81 7.65 -7.70 -9.30
C PRO A 81 7.81 -6.71 -8.16
N GLN A 82 7.42 -5.46 -8.36
CA GLN A 82 7.51 -4.47 -7.32
C GLN A 82 6.44 -4.66 -6.24
N ALA A 83 5.42 -5.44 -6.51
CA ALA A 83 4.31 -5.64 -5.60
C ALA A 83 4.50 -6.92 -4.79
N THR A 84 4.25 -6.83 -3.50
CA THR A 84 4.12 -7.99 -2.64
C THR A 84 2.64 -8.32 -2.54
N VAL A 85 2.26 -9.56 -2.81
CA VAL A 85 0.86 -9.93 -2.86
C VAL A 85 0.56 -11.00 -1.82
N LEU A 86 -0.44 -10.74 -1.00
CA LEU A 86 -0.95 -11.73 -0.05
C LEU A 86 -2.30 -12.19 -0.56
N TYR A 87 -2.36 -13.44 -0.94
CA TYR A 87 -3.53 -14.00 -1.58
C TYR A 87 -4.38 -14.76 -0.56
N GLN A 88 -5.68 -14.55 -0.62
CA GLN A 88 -6.64 -15.29 0.19
C GLN A 88 -7.64 -15.95 -0.76
N PRO A 89 -7.74 -17.28 -0.78
CA PRO A 89 -8.63 -17.94 -1.74
C PRO A 89 -10.11 -17.74 -1.46
N GLN A 90 -10.47 -17.49 -0.21
CA GLN A 90 -11.86 -17.30 0.14
C GLN A 90 -12.11 -15.87 0.55
N ARG A 91 -13.22 -15.31 0.08
CA ARG A 91 -13.56 -13.93 0.41
C ARG A 91 -14.02 -13.85 1.85
N GLU A 92 -13.36 -13.03 2.63
CA GLU A 92 -13.69 -12.85 4.04
C GLU A 92 -14.06 -11.40 4.37
N GLY A 93 -13.95 -10.50 3.41
CA GLY A 93 -14.33 -9.12 3.61
C GLY A 93 -13.14 -8.21 3.83
N LYS A 94 -13.41 -6.91 3.69
CA LYS A 94 -12.33 -5.91 3.74
C LYS A 94 -11.67 -5.86 5.11
N THR A 95 -12.45 -5.95 6.18
CA THR A 95 -11.88 -5.88 7.52
C THR A 95 -10.94 -7.04 7.77
N ALA A 96 -11.31 -8.24 7.36
CA ALA A 96 -10.45 -9.40 7.50
C ALA A 96 -9.18 -9.23 6.67
N ALA A 97 -9.31 -8.67 5.47
CA ALA A 97 -8.15 -8.44 4.62
C ALA A 97 -7.20 -7.44 5.26
N LEU A 98 -7.73 -6.37 5.83
CA LEU A 98 -6.90 -5.39 6.52
C LEU A 98 -6.17 -6.03 7.70
N ASN A 99 -6.89 -6.79 8.51
CA ASN A 99 -6.29 -7.43 9.67
C ASN A 99 -5.22 -8.43 9.28
N ARG A 100 -5.45 -9.15 8.20
CA ARG A 100 -4.48 -10.12 7.73
C ARG A 100 -3.22 -9.44 7.23
N GLY A 101 -3.38 -8.39 6.46
CA GLY A 101 -2.25 -7.73 5.84
C GLY A 101 -1.43 -6.89 6.79
N ILE A 102 -2.07 -6.30 7.81
CA ILE A 102 -1.34 -5.39 8.68
C ILE A 102 -0.23 -6.11 9.45
N ARG A 103 -0.33 -7.40 9.60
CA ARG A 103 0.70 -8.18 10.26
C ARG A 103 2.01 -8.19 9.50
N PHE A 104 1.94 -7.93 8.20
CA PHE A 104 3.12 -7.96 7.33
C PHE A 104 3.70 -6.58 7.12
N VAL A 105 3.11 -5.56 7.72
CA VAL A 105 3.61 -4.20 7.58
C VAL A 105 4.67 -3.96 8.64
N THR A 106 5.87 -3.59 8.19
CA THR A 106 6.98 -3.35 9.11
C THR A 106 7.46 -1.91 9.03
N THR A 107 6.85 -1.11 8.18
CA THR A 107 7.26 0.27 7.99
C THR A 107 6.59 1.18 8.99
N PRO A 108 7.18 2.34 9.29
CA PRO A 108 6.55 3.28 10.23
C PRO A 108 5.32 3.99 9.68
N LEU A 109 5.18 4.03 8.36
CA LEU A 109 4.02 4.67 7.74
C LEU A 109 3.27 3.67 6.90
N VAL A 110 1.95 3.79 6.91
CA VAL A 110 1.09 2.95 6.08
C VAL A 110 0.02 3.83 5.47
N VAL A 111 -0.17 3.71 4.17
CA VAL A 111 -1.27 4.37 3.47
C VAL A 111 -2.20 3.27 2.99
N PHE A 112 -3.44 3.32 3.44
CA PHE A 112 -4.45 2.35 3.02
C PHE A 112 -5.24 2.93 1.86
N THR A 113 -5.39 2.13 0.80
CA THR A 113 -6.12 2.60 -0.37
C THR A 113 -6.79 1.41 -1.04
N ASP A 114 -7.83 1.69 -1.81
CA ASP A 114 -8.50 0.67 -2.59
C ASP A 114 -7.86 0.60 -3.97
N ALA A 115 -8.01 -0.56 -4.62
CA ALA A 115 -7.40 -0.75 -5.92
C ALA A 115 -7.92 0.22 -6.97
N ASN A 116 -9.17 0.64 -6.84
CA ASN A 116 -9.77 1.52 -7.84
C ASN A 116 -9.63 3.01 -7.51
N THR A 117 -8.79 3.36 -6.54
CA THR A 117 -8.56 4.75 -6.15
C THR A 117 -7.21 5.21 -6.67
N HIS A 118 -7.16 6.39 -7.29
CA HIS A 118 -5.90 6.96 -7.72
C HIS A 118 -5.37 7.93 -6.67
N LEU A 119 -4.08 7.91 -6.48
CA LEU A 119 -3.41 8.79 -5.54
C LEU A 119 -2.67 9.89 -6.31
N ASN A 120 -2.59 11.05 -5.73
CA ASN A 120 -1.87 12.18 -6.31
C ASN A 120 -0.54 12.40 -5.62
#